data_27c5118ff9e3f1a14d611c4fa789e6d0
#
_entry.id   27c5118ff9e3f1a14d611c4fa789e6d0
#
_cell.length_a   1.000
_cell.length_b   1.000
_cell.length_c   1.000
_cell.angle_alpha   90.00
_cell.angle_beta   90.00
_cell.angle_gamma   90.00
#
_symmetry.space_group_name_H-M   'P 1'
#
loop_
_entity.id
_entity.type
_entity.pdbx_description
1 polymer ?
#
loop_
_entity_poly.entity_id
_entity_poly.type
_entity_poly.pdbx_seq_one_letter_code
_entity_poly.pdbx_strand_id
1 'polypeptide(L)'
;MHLATQVYPDIPGVLVDTGYLFPETYRFVDELTERLKLNLKIYRSELSPAWQEARFGQRWQQGVKGIDEYNEQNKVEPMRRALRELDAGTWFAGLRRGQSESRATIPYLDLFGARWKVHAIADWTDRDDQSALNGAEVEDYEKIGRLN
;
A
#
# COMPACT_ATOMS: atom_id res chain seq x y z
N MET A 1 -5.10 -2.12 -7.71
CA MET A 1 -4.20 -2.69 -8.76
C MET A 1 -5.00 -3.22 -9.94
N HIS A 2 -5.98 -4.10 -9.75
CA HIS A 2 -6.74 -4.72 -10.84
C HIS A 2 -7.21 -3.71 -11.92
N LEU A 3 -7.92 -2.63 -11.55
CA LEU A 3 -8.36 -1.61 -12.50
C LEU A 3 -7.20 -0.90 -13.24
N ALA A 4 -6.10 -0.64 -12.52
CA ALA A 4 -4.95 0.03 -13.13
C ALA A 4 -4.27 -0.86 -14.19
N THR A 5 -4.16 -2.17 -13.93
CA THR A 5 -3.56 -3.13 -14.87
C THR A 5 -4.44 -3.40 -16.10
N GLN A 6 -5.75 -3.20 -16.01
CA GLN A 6 -6.64 -3.27 -17.18
C GLN A 6 -6.38 -2.14 -18.19
N VAL A 7 -5.97 -0.97 -17.71
CA VAL A 7 -5.69 0.20 -18.55
C VAL A 7 -4.22 0.26 -18.97
N TYR A 8 -3.33 -0.07 -18.02
CA TYR A 8 -1.87 -0.07 -18.19
C TYR A 8 -1.30 -1.38 -17.66
N PRO A 9 -1.20 -2.45 -18.47
CA PRO A 9 -0.78 -3.78 -18.02
C PRO A 9 0.59 -3.79 -17.32
N ASP A 10 1.53 -2.98 -17.77
CA ASP A 10 2.90 -2.93 -17.24
C ASP A 10 3.09 -1.87 -16.15
N ILE A 11 2.02 -1.25 -15.65
CA ILE A 11 2.13 -0.24 -14.60
C ILE A 11 2.86 -0.81 -13.38
N PRO A 12 3.93 -0.15 -12.87
CA PRO A 12 4.62 -0.63 -11.69
C PRO A 12 3.71 -0.65 -10.47
N GLY A 13 3.57 -1.82 -9.85
CA GLY A 13 2.92 -1.99 -8.55
C GLY A 13 3.95 -1.89 -7.43
N VAL A 14 3.82 -0.91 -6.55
CA VAL A 14 4.75 -0.72 -5.44
C VAL A 14 4.20 -1.34 -4.17
N LEU A 15 4.93 -2.29 -3.60
CA LEU A 15 4.75 -2.77 -2.23
C LEU A 15 5.82 -2.12 -1.34
N VAL A 16 5.39 -1.41 -0.32
CA VAL A 16 6.28 -1.00 0.77
C VAL A 16 6.26 -2.08 1.84
N ASP A 17 7.33 -2.86 1.88
CA ASP A 17 7.49 -3.95 2.84
C ASP A 17 8.18 -3.43 4.11
N THR A 18 7.44 -3.37 5.20
CA THR A 18 7.96 -2.95 6.50
C THR A 18 8.80 -4.03 7.18
N GLY A 19 8.75 -5.27 6.68
CA GLY A 19 9.34 -6.45 7.31
C GLY A 19 8.57 -6.95 8.54
N TYR A 20 7.43 -6.33 8.85
CA TYR A 20 6.52 -6.71 9.94
C TYR A 20 5.14 -7.12 9.42
N LEU A 21 5.00 -7.36 8.12
CA LEU A 21 3.75 -7.85 7.54
C LEU A 21 3.51 -9.31 7.94
N PHE A 22 2.24 -9.69 8.04
CA PHE A 22 1.86 -11.07 8.31
C PHE A 22 2.20 -11.99 7.12
N PRO A 23 2.53 -13.28 7.37
CA PRO A 23 2.80 -14.24 6.30
C PRO A 23 1.69 -14.34 5.25
N GLU A 24 0.42 -14.17 5.68
CA GLU A 24 -0.76 -14.16 4.83
C GLU A 24 -0.72 -13.01 3.81
N THR A 25 -0.21 -11.84 4.22
CA THR A 25 -0.04 -10.68 3.33
C THR A 25 0.95 -10.99 2.21
N TYR A 26 2.08 -11.63 2.53
CA TYR A 26 3.06 -12.01 1.52
C TYR A 26 2.50 -13.03 0.53
N ARG A 27 1.81 -14.08 1.02
CA ARG A 27 1.14 -15.07 0.16
C ARG A 27 0.13 -14.42 -0.78
N PHE A 28 -0.66 -13.50 -0.25
CA PHE A 28 -1.63 -12.73 -1.04
C PHE A 28 -0.97 -11.87 -2.12
N VAL A 29 0.15 -11.23 -1.80
CA VAL A 29 0.92 -10.44 -2.78
C VAL A 29 1.46 -11.34 -3.90
N ASP A 30 1.97 -12.52 -3.56
CA ASP A 30 2.47 -13.50 -4.55
C ASP A 30 1.32 -13.95 -5.46
N GLU A 31 0.19 -14.34 -4.89
CA GLU A 31 -1.00 -14.75 -5.63
C GLU A 31 -1.52 -13.64 -6.57
N LEU A 32 -1.64 -12.41 -6.06
CA LEU A 32 -2.03 -11.26 -6.89
C LEU A 32 -1.03 -10.99 -8.01
N THR A 33 0.26 -11.15 -7.72
CA THR A 33 1.31 -10.90 -8.71
C THR A 33 1.21 -11.90 -9.86
N GLU A 34 1.02 -13.17 -9.57
CA GLU A 34 0.83 -14.20 -10.59
C GLU A 34 -0.46 -13.98 -11.37
N ARG A 35 -1.56 -13.79 -10.67
CA ARG A 35 -2.90 -13.67 -11.26
C ARG A 35 -3.07 -12.45 -12.17
N LEU A 36 -2.58 -11.29 -11.72
CA LEU A 36 -2.68 -10.02 -12.44
C LEU A 36 -1.44 -9.74 -13.29
N LYS A 37 -0.45 -10.62 -13.30
CA LYS A 37 0.86 -10.43 -13.96
C LYS A 37 1.48 -9.09 -13.61
N LEU A 38 1.50 -8.77 -12.30
CA LEU A 38 1.94 -7.45 -11.82
C LEU A 38 3.42 -7.22 -12.08
N ASN A 39 3.75 -6.05 -12.57
CA ASN A 39 5.12 -5.52 -12.54
C ASN A 39 5.43 -5.05 -11.10
N LEU A 40 5.52 -6.01 -10.16
CA LEU A 40 5.70 -5.73 -8.74
C LEU A 40 7.11 -5.24 -8.43
N LYS A 41 7.19 -4.14 -7.70
CA LYS A 41 8.41 -3.57 -7.13
C LYS A 41 8.29 -3.51 -5.62
N ILE A 42 9.23 -4.14 -4.91
CA ILE A 42 9.23 -4.20 -3.44
C ILE A 42 10.26 -3.22 -2.91
N TYR A 43 9.81 -2.30 -2.07
CA TYR A 43 10.67 -1.32 -1.39
C TYR A 43 10.58 -1.51 0.12
N ARG A 44 11.72 -1.49 0.79
CA ARG A 44 11.83 -1.69 2.24
C ARG A 44 12.87 -0.75 2.83
N SER A 45 12.85 -0.60 4.14
CA SER A 45 13.93 0.07 4.86
C SER A 45 15.28 -0.60 4.56
N GLU A 46 16.36 0.18 4.55
CA GLU A 46 17.72 -0.34 4.43
C GLU A 46 18.13 -1.23 5.62
N LEU A 47 17.58 -0.92 6.80
CA LEU A 47 17.79 -1.74 8.01
C LEU A 47 16.70 -2.79 8.14
N SER A 48 17.11 -4.03 8.40
CA SER A 48 16.16 -5.09 8.74
C SER A 48 15.41 -4.80 10.05
N PRO A 49 14.21 -5.37 10.27
CA PRO A 49 13.47 -5.23 11.53
C PRO A 49 14.32 -5.54 12.75
N ALA A 50 15.02 -6.67 12.75
CA ALA A 50 15.88 -7.07 13.87
C ALA A 50 17.00 -6.04 14.15
N TRP A 51 17.55 -5.45 13.11
CA TRP A 51 18.59 -4.43 13.25
C TRP A 51 18.02 -3.10 13.78
N GLN A 52 16.82 -2.73 13.33
CA GLN A 52 16.12 -1.55 13.87
C GLN A 52 15.81 -1.73 15.35
N GLU A 53 15.27 -2.88 15.76
CA GLU A 53 14.97 -3.17 17.15
C GLU A 53 16.22 -3.19 18.03
N ALA A 54 17.33 -3.78 17.55
CA ALA A 54 18.59 -3.79 18.27
C ALA A 54 19.16 -2.38 18.51
N ARG A 55 18.98 -1.46 17.54
CA ARG A 55 19.53 -0.08 17.64
C ARG A 55 18.61 0.88 18.37
N PHE A 56 17.30 0.74 18.18
CA PHE A 56 16.34 1.77 18.57
C PHE A 56 15.27 1.24 19.53
N GLY A 57 15.23 -0.07 19.76
CA GLY A 57 14.12 -0.72 20.46
C GLY A 57 12.84 -0.75 19.63
N GLN A 58 11.75 -1.14 20.26
CA GLN A 58 10.42 -1.20 19.62
C GLN A 58 9.80 0.19 19.56
N ARG A 59 10.08 0.91 18.49
CA ARG A 59 9.65 2.32 18.32
C ARG A 59 8.15 2.53 18.46
N TRP A 60 7.32 1.56 18.07
CA TRP A 60 5.86 1.64 18.23
C TRP A 60 5.40 1.66 19.69
N GLN A 61 6.26 1.31 20.66
CA GLN A 61 6.00 1.41 22.10
C GLN A 61 6.52 2.71 22.71
N GLN A 62 7.20 3.56 21.94
CA GLN A 62 7.87 4.77 22.43
C GLN A 62 7.03 6.04 22.23
N GLY A 63 5.69 5.90 22.17
CA GLY A 63 4.78 7.01 21.98
C GLY A 63 4.77 7.55 20.55
N VAL A 64 4.17 8.72 20.37
CA VAL A 64 3.94 9.33 19.05
C VAL A 64 5.24 9.51 18.27
N LYS A 65 6.28 10.06 18.92
CA LYS A 65 7.57 10.28 18.27
C LYS A 65 8.19 8.98 17.74
N GLY A 66 8.14 7.91 18.51
CA GLY A 66 8.64 6.60 18.06
C GLY A 66 7.85 6.05 16.87
N ILE A 67 6.53 6.23 16.88
CA ILE A 67 5.65 5.85 15.76
C ILE A 67 5.98 6.66 14.51
N ASP A 68 6.21 7.96 14.62
CA ASP A 68 6.55 8.83 13.50
C ASP A 68 7.91 8.44 12.89
N GLU A 69 8.91 8.17 13.73
CA GLU A 69 10.23 7.69 13.30
C GLU A 69 10.14 6.32 12.62
N TYR A 70 9.31 5.42 13.16
CA TYR A 70 9.04 4.12 12.53
C TYR A 70 8.38 4.29 11.16
N ASN A 71 7.34 5.13 11.06
CA ASN A 71 6.64 5.38 9.80
C ASN A 71 7.56 6.04 8.76
N GLU A 72 8.35 7.01 9.16
CA GLU A 72 9.33 7.66 8.27
C GLU A 72 10.29 6.63 7.68
N GLN A 73 10.89 5.79 8.53
CA GLN A 73 11.91 4.83 8.11
C GLN A 73 11.34 3.65 7.31
N ASN A 74 10.16 3.15 7.67
CA ASN A 74 9.64 1.90 7.10
C ASN A 74 8.56 2.09 6.03
N LYS A 75 8.00 3.31 5.90
CA LYS A 75 6.92 3.59 4.95
C LYS A 75 7.23 4.77 4.05
N VAL A 76 7.57 5.92 4.64
CA VAL A 76 7.69 7.18 3.88
C VAL A 76 8.96 7.22 3.05
N GLU A 77 10.12 6.89 3.64
CA GLU A 77 11.39 6.83 2.91
C GLU A 77 11.35 5.81 1.77
N PRO A 78 10.95 4.54 2.00
CA PRO A 78 10.88 3.57 0.91
C PRO A 78 9.94 4.00 -0.22
N MET A 79 8.81 4.63 0.12
CA MET A 79 7.88 5.14 -0.90
C MET A 79 8.48 6.32 -1.69
N ARG A 80 9.18 7.25 -1.03
CA ARG A 80 9.88 8.35 -1.72
C ARG A 80 10.95 7.81 -2.67
N ARG A 81 11.68 6.79 -2.25
CA ARG A 81 12.69 6.12 -3.08
C ARG A 81 12.06 5.44 -4.28
N ALA A 82 10.98 4.70 -4.07
CA ALA A 82 10.22 4.08 -5.15
C ALA A 82 9.79 5.10 -6.21
N LEU A 83 9.15 6.19 -5.79
CA LEU A 83 8.68 7.25 -6.69
C LEU A 83 9.82 7.95 -7.44
N ARG A 84 11.01 8.06 -6.82
CA ARG A 84 12.19 8.64 -7.46
C ARG A 84 12.79 7.68 -8.49
N GLU A 85 12.99 6.41 -8.12
CA GLU A 85 13.62 5.41 -8.99
C GLU A 85 12.75 5.04 -10.18
N LEU A 86 11.43 5.08 -10.00
CA LEU A 86 10.46 4.84 -11.07
C LEU A 86 10.14 6.10 -11.88
N ASP A 87 10.77 7.23 -11.56
CA ASP A 87 10.50 8.54 -12.18
C ASP A 87 9.00 8.89 -12.24
N ALA A 88 8.27 8.52 -11.19
CA ALA A 88 6.83 8.66 -11.14
C ALA A 88 6.43 10.08 -10.76
N GLY A 89 5.86 10.86 -11.69
CA GLY A 89 5.25 12.16 -11.40
C GLY A 89 3.90 12.07 -10.70
N THR A 90 3.21 10.95 -10.90
CA THR A 90 1.88 10.67 -10.33
C THR A 90 1.81 9.21 -9.86
N TRP A 91 1.07 8.95 -8.79
CA TRP A 91 0.82 7.59 -8.32
C TRP A 91 -0.59 7.40 -7.78
N PHE A 92 -1.10 6.17 -7.87
CA PHE A 92 -2.42 5.81 -7.39
C PHE A 92 -2.35 5.16 -6.02
N ALA A 93 -3.24 5.57 -5.12
CA ALA A 93 -3.44 4.97 -3.82
C ALA A 93 -4.88 4.46 -3.68
N GLY A 94 -5.04 3.21 -3.28
CA GLY A 94 -6.34 2.57 -3.08
C GLY A 94 -7.00 2.94 -1.74
N LEU A 95 -6.90 4.20 -1.32
CA LEU A 95 -7.54 4.66 -0.09
C LEU A 95 -8.99 5.05 -0.36
N ARG A 96 -9.87 4.68 0.57
CA ARG A 96 -11.30 5.02 0.55
C ARG A 96 -11.67 5.81 1.80
N ARG A 97 -12.60 6.76 1.65
CA ARG A 97 -13.10 7.59 2.76
C ARG A 97 -13.79 6.76 3.84
N GLY A 98 -14.50 5.71 3.45
CA GLY A 98 -15.22 4.82 4.36
C GLY A 98 -14.35 3.92 5.23
N GLN A 99 -13.02 3.84 5.03
CA GLN A 99 -12.15 2.93 5.78
C GLN A 99 -11.84 3.39 7.21
N SER A 100 -11.87 4.70 7.47
CA SER A 100 -11.65 5.25 8.82
C SER A 100 -12.04 6.73 8.87
N GLU A 101 -12.32 7.25 10.07
CA GLU A 101 -12.62 8.68 10.28
C GLU A 101 -11.48 9.58 9.79
N SER A 102 -10.23 9.19 10.00
CA SER A 102 -9.07 9.96 9.53
C SER A 102 -8.98 10.08 8.01
N ARG A 103 -9.72 9.25 7.27
CA ARG A 103 -9.77 9.26 5.80
C ARG A 103 -11.04 9.90 5.24
N ALA A 104 -12.01 10.25 6.07
CA ALA A 104 -13.33 10.75 5.64
C ALA A 104 -13.25 11.96 4.69
N THR A 105 -12.19 12.75 4.79
CA THR A 105 -12.02 14.00 4.01
C THR A 105 -10.87 13.91 3.00
N ILE A 106 -10.33 12.73 2.69
CA ILE A 106 -9.25 12.63 1.70
C ILE A 106 -9.70 13.18 0.34
N PRO A 107 -8.91 14.05 -0.30
CA PRO A 107 -9.23 14.56 -1.64
C PRO A 107 -8.97 13.49 -2.70
N TYR A 108 -9.54 13.65 -3.89
CA TYR A 108 -9.20 12.81 -5.04
C TYR A 108 -7.76 13.01 -5.51
N LEU A 109 -7.27 14.23 -5.41
CA LEU A 109 -5.90 14.61 -5.75
C LEU A 109 -5.24 15.25 -4.53
N ASP A 110 -4.07 14.78 -4.21
CA ASP A 110 -3.24 15.27 -3.11
C ASP A 110 -1.80 15.40 -3.57
N LEU A 111 -0.98 16.11 -2.82
CA LEU A 111 0.45 16.24 -3.08
C LEU A 111 1.26 15.44 -2.07
N PHE A 112 2.22 14.67 -2.57
CA PHE A 112 3.24 14.02 -1.78
C PHE A 112 4.62 14.52 -2.25
N GLY A 113 5.13 15.54 -1.57
CA GLY A 113 6.25 16.33 -2.07
C GLY A 113 5.84 17.09 -3.35
N ALA A 114 6.57 16.89 -4.44
CA ALA A 114 6.29 17.49 -5.75
C ALA A 114 5.51 16.56 -6.69
N ARG A 115 4.92 15.47 -6.18
CA ARG A 115 4.24 14.44 -6.97
C ARG A 115 2.76 14.38 -6.66
N TRP A 116 1.95 14.08 -7.66
CA TRP A 116 0.52 13.89 -7.47
C TRP A 116 0.21 12.51 -6.91
N LYS A 117 -0.64 12.49 -5.89
CA LYS A 117 -1.24 11.28 -5.32
C LYS A 117 -2.71 11.27 -5.68
N VAL A 118 -3.14 10.22 -6.39
CA VAL A 118 -4.51 10.08 -6.88
C VAL A 118 -5.24 9.01 -6.07
N HIS A 119 -6.35 9.38 -5.45
CA HIS A 119 -7.25 8.47 -4.74
C HIS A 119 -8.46 8.17 -5.64
N ALA A 120 -8.23 7.39 -6.70
CA ALA A 120 -9.23 7.15 -7.75
C ALA A 120 -10.51 6.47 -7.25
N ILE A 121 -10.42 5.74 -6.13
CA ILE A 121 -11.54 5.01 -5.51
C ILE A 121 -11.94 5.63 -4.16
N ALA A 122 -11.68 6.92 -3.94
CA ALA A 122 -11.91 7.58 -2.64
C ALA A 122 -13.34 7.42 -2.12
N ASP A 123 -14.33 7.46 -3.00
CA ASP A 123 -15.75 7.36 -2.65
C ASP A 123 -16.34 5.95 -2.79
N TRP A 124 -15.52 4.97 -3.13
CA TRP A 124 -16.00 3.61 -3.25
C TRP A 124 -16.43 3.05 -1.90
N THR A 125 -17.55 2.35 -1.92
CA THR A 125 -18.07 1.55 -0.82
C THR A 125 -17.54 0.11 -0.92
N ASP A 126 -17.76 -0.68 0.12
CA ASP A 126 -17.43 -2.13 0.07
C ASP A 126 -18.22 -2.84 -1.03
N ARG A 127 -19.43 -2.34 -1.34
CA ARG A 127 -20.25 -2.88 -2.43
C ARG A 127 -19.66 -2.59 -3.81
N ASP A 128 -19.06 -1.41 -3.99
CA ASP A 128 -18.40 -1.04 -5.26
C ASP A 128 -17.14 -1.88 -5.47
N ASP A 129 -16.36 -2.11 -4.40
CA ASP A 129 -15.21 -3.01 -4.44
C ASP A 129 -15.64 -4.43 -4.83
N GLN A 130 -16.67 -4.99 -4.18
CA GLN A 130 -17.19 -6.32 -4.50
C GLN A 130 -17.70 -6.41 -5.93
N SER A 131 -18.38 -5.37 -6.41
CA SER A 131 -18.89 -5.35 -7.80
C SER A 131 -17.77 -5.32 -8.83
N ALA A 132 -16.70 -4.58 -8.56
CA ALA A 132 -15.51 -4.54 -9.42
C ALA A 132 -14.75 -5.88 -9.40
N LEU A 133 -14.78 -6.58 -8.28
CA LEU A 133 -14.14 -7.88 -8.10
C LEU A 133 -14.97 -9.03 -8.70
N ASN A 134 -16.30 -9.00 -8.59
CA ASN A 134 -17.20 -10.01 -9.16
C ASN A 134 -17.15 -10.05 -10.69
N GLY A 135 -16.80 -8.94 -11.34
CA GLY A 135 -16.50 -8.90 -12.77
C GLY A 135 -15.17 -9.59 -13.13
N ALA A 136 -14.39 -10.02 -12.14
CA ALA A 136 -13.06 -10.58 -12.30
C ALA A 136 -12.90 -12.03 -11.79
N GLU A 137 -14.00 -12.76 -11.51
CA GLU A 137 -13.97 -14.13 -10.93
C GLU A 137 -13.10 -14.26 -9.67
N VAL A 138 -13.39 -13.48 -8.62
CA VAL A 138 -12.62 -13.47 -7.38
C VAL A 138 -13.43 -14.09 -6.24
N GLU A 139 -13.42 -15.41 -6.11
CA GLU A 139 -14.08 -16.12 -5.01
C GLU A 139 -13.39 -15.97 -3.63
N ASP A 140 -12.15 -15.50 -3.55
CA ASP A 140 -11.34 -15.62 -2.33
C ASP A 140 -11.08 -14.31 -1.53
N TYR A 141 -11.56 -13.15 -2.00
CA TYR A 141 -11.32 -11.88 -1.27
C TYR A 141 -12.09 -11.75 0.06
N GLU A 142 -13.18 -12.49 0.22
CA GLU A 142 -13.96 -12.48 1.48
C GLU A 142 -13.21 -13.08 2.68
N LYS A 143 -12.25 -13.97 2.44
CA LYS A 143 -11.50 -14.62 3.53
C LYS A 143 -10.42 -13.74 4.15
N ILE A 144 -9.89 -12.80 3.40
CA ILE A 144 -8.75 -11.96 3.82
C ILE A 144 -9.22 -10.69 4.53
N GLY A 145 -10.38 -10.15 4.17
CA GLY A 145 -10.97 -8.96 4.80
C GLY A 145 -11.47 -9.13 6.22
N ARG A 146 -11.53 -10.37 6.74
CA ARG A 146 -11.99 -10.68 8.11
C ARG A 146 -10.89 -10.88 9.14
N LEU A 147 -9.63 -10.62 8.78
CA LEU A 147 -8.46 -10.81 9.66
C LEU A 147 -7.90 -9.49 10.23
N ASN A 148 -8.66 -8.39 10.15
CA ASN A 148 -8.33 -7.12 10.80
C ASN A 148 -9.39 -6.74 11.83
#